data_d573eb7b447d2095fa7fd4143735a906
#
_entry.id   d573eb7b447d2095fa7fd4143735a906
#
_cell.length_a   1.000
_cell.length_b   1.000
_cell.length_c   1.000
_cell.angle_alpha   90.00
_cell.angle_beta   90.00
_cell.angle_gamma   90.00
#
_symmetry.space_group_name_H-M   'P 1'
#
loop_
_entity.id
_entity.type
_entity.pdbx_description
1 polymer ?
#
loop_
_entity_poly.entity_id
_entity_poly.type
_entity_poly.pdbx_seq_one_letter_code
_entity_poly.pdbx_strand_id
1 'polypeptide(L)'
;EICACLVGSEMCIRDRVIIFCTIPLVFVGVVAVMLLTGKTFNFVAIVGTLGLIGMIIKNGIVLMDEITLQISQGVEPVTALIDSSQSRLRPVMMASLTTILGMIPLLPDAMFGSLAASIMGGLLFGTLITLLFIPILYALFFHIKKTDK
;
A
#
# COMPACT_ATOMS: atom_id res chain seq x y z
N GLU A 1 -22.80 -18.19 12.41
CA GLU A 1 -22.55 -17.57 11.08
C GLU A 1 -22.88 -16.08 11.05
N ILE A 2 -23.98 -15.65 11.68
CA ILE A 2 -24.40 -14.23 11.74
C ILE A 2 -23.41 -13.38 12.56
N CYS A 3 -22.85 -13.92 13.65
CA CYS A 3 -21.84 -13.25 14.46
C CYS A 3 -20.50 -13.05 13.71
N ALA A 4 -20.07 -14.00 12.91
CA ALA A 4 -18.90 -13.88 12.07
C ALA A 4 -19.10 -12.83 10.96
N CYS A 5 -20.30 -12.70 10.43
CA CYS A 5 -20.66 -11.71 9.42
C CYS A 5 -20.70 -10.28 10.00
N LEU A 6 -21.17 -10.10 11.24
CA LEU A 6 -21.21 -8.81 11.93
C LEU A 6 -19.81 -8.33 12.35
N VAL A 7 -19.00 -9.21 12.90
CA VAL A 7 -17.59 -8.92 13.23
C VAL A 7 -16.78 -8.67 11.96
N GLY A 8 -17.04 -9.41 10.88
CA GLY A 8 -16.44 -9.18 9.57
C GLY A 8 -16.82 -7.83 8.94
N SER A 9 -18.05 -7.34 9.15
CA SER A 9 -18.47 -6.06 8.57
C SER A 9 -17.84 -4.85 9.27
N GLU A 10 -17.69 -4.87 10.58
CA GLU A 10 -16.99 -3.80 11.32
C GLU A 10 -15.49 -3.77 11.00
N MET A 11 -14.86 -4.93 10.88
CA MET A 11 -13.48 -5.03 10.40
C MET A 11 -13.33 -4.50 8.98
N CYS A 12 -14.24 -4.86 8.06
CA CYS A 12 -14.22 -4.37 6.68
C CYS A 12 -14.33 -2.84 6.58
N ILE A 13 -15.11 -2.19 7.43
CA ILE A 13 -15.24 -0.72 7.43
C ILE A 13 -13.94 -0.07 7.91
N ARG A 14 -13.33 -0.58 8.96
CA ARG A 14 -12.03 -0.10 9.47
C ARG A 14 -10.92 -0.28 8.43
N ASP A 15 -10.87 -1.44 7.80
CA ASP A 15 -9.89 -1.75 6.76
C ASP A 15 -10.02 -0.80 5.57
N ARG A 16 -11.23 -0.50 5.15
CA ARG A 16 -11.50 0.48 4.08
C ARG A 16 -11.05 1.88 4.46
N VAL A 17 -11.28 2.32 5.70
CA VAL A 17 -10.82 3.62 6.19
C VAL A 17 -9.30 3.71 6.19
N ILE A 18 -8.60 2.65 6.60
CA ILE A 18 -7.14 2.58 6.58
C ILE A 18 -6.61 2.74 5.14
N ILE A 19 -7.20 2.03 4.18
CA ILE A 19 -6.82 2.14 2.77
C ILE A 19 -7.09 3.55 2.24
N PHE A 20 -8.25 4.14 2.56
CA PHE A 20 -8.57 5.51 2.17
C PHE A 20 -7.60 6.55 2.74
N CYS A 21 -7.13 6.37 3.97
CA CYS A 21 -6.12 7.24 4.57
C CYS A 21 -4.74 7.10 3.89
N THR A 22 -4.45 5.96 3.27
CA THR A 22 -3.18 5.73 2.57
C THR A 22 -3.13 6.48 1.23
N ILE A 23 -4.26 6.68 0.56
CA ILE A 23 -4.32 7.33 -0.76
C ILE A 23 -3.72 8.75 -0.77
N PRO A 24 -4.11 9.67 0.13
CA PRO A 24 -3.53 11.02 0.12
C PRO A 24 -2.04 11.03 0.44
N LEU A 25 -1.58 10.09 1.26
CA LEU A 25 -0.16 9.96 1.60
C LEU A 25 0.67 9.57 0.36
N VAL A 26 0.15 8.65 -0.44
CA VAL A 26 0.78 8.23 -1.70
C VAL A 26 0.79 9.38 -2.70
N PHE A 27 -0.29 10.14 -2.77
CA PHE A 27 -0.37 11.30 -3.65
C PHE A 27 0.70 12.35 -3.32
N VAL A 28 0.94 12.62 -2.04
CA VAL A 28 2.04 13.47 -1.59
C VAL A 28 3.40 12.92 -2.03
N GLY A 29 3.60 11.60 -1.93
CA GLY A 29 4.82 10.93 -2.41
C GLY A 29 5.04 11.10 -3.90
N VAL A 30 4.00 10.96 -4.72
CA VAL A 30 4.07 11.19 -6.17
C VAL A 30 4.45 12.63 -6.49
N VAL A 31 3.80 13.59 -5.85
CA VAL A 31 4.10 15.02 -6.05
C VAL A 31 5.54 15.34 -5.65
N ALA A 32 6.02 14.80 -4.53
CA ALA A 32 7.39 14.99 -4.09
C ALA A 32 8.41 14.49 -5.13
N VAL A 33 8.19 13.32 -5.70
CA VAL A 33 9.09 12.75 -6.73
C VAL A 33 9.02 13.54 -8.04
N MET A 34 7.83 14.00 -8.43
CA MET A 34 7.67 14.85 -9.61
C MET A 34 8.45 16.17 -9.46
N LEU A 35 8.41 16.78 -8.28
CA LEU A 35 9.19 17.98 -7.97
C LEU A 35 10.70 17.72 -8.01
N LEU A 36 11.15 16.58 -7.46
CA LEU A 36 12.56 16.20 -7.48
C LEU A 36 13.08 15.91 -8.88
N THR A 37 12.24 15.34 -9.75
CA THR A 37 12.59 15.00 -11.13
C THR A 37 12.46 16.19 -12.08
N GLY A 38 11.84 17.29 -11.64
CA GLY A 38 11.63 18.49 -12.46
C GLY A 38 10.72 18.29 -13.68
N LYS A 39 9.94 17.21 -13.67
CA LYS A 39 9.02 16.89 -14.77
C LYS A 39 7.68 17.62 -14.57
N THR A 40 7.13 18.12 -15.66
CA THR A 40 5.81 18.78 -15.65
C THR A 40 4.69 17.77 -15.43
N PHE A 41 3.69 18.19 -14.67
CA PHE A 41 2.50 17.38 -14.38
C PHE A 41 1.58 17.34 -15.62
N ASN A 42 1.81 16.41 -16.51
CA ASN A 42 1.06 16.23 -17.74
C ASN A 42 -0.13 15.27 -17.54
N PHE A 43 -1.06 15.26 -18.49
CA PHE A 43 -2.21 14.35 -18.50
C PHE A 43 -1.77 12.88 -18.35
N VAL A 44 -0.65 12.52 -18.97
CA VAL A 44 -0.08 11.16 -18.90
C VAL A 44 0.37 10.80 -17.48
N ALA A 45 0.89 11.77 -16.72
CA ALA A 45 1.25 11.58 -15.31
C ALA A 45 0.01 11.34 -14.42
N ILE A 46 -1.12 11.98 -14.74
CA ILE A 46 -2.39 11.77 -14.02
C ILE A 46 -2.88 10.33 -14.22
N VAL A 47 -2.84 9.83 -15.43
CA VAL A 47 -3.21 8.44 -15.75
C VAL A 47 -2.31 7.45 -15.01
N GLY A 48 -1.00 7.72 -14.96
CA GLY A 48 -0.05 6.93 -14.18
C GLY A 48 -0.36 6.91 -12.69
N THR A 49 -0.69 8.07 -12.14
CA THR A 49 -1.06 8.20 -10.72
C THR A 49 -2.35 7.44 -10.39
N LEU A 50 -3.36 7.49 -11.26
CA LEU A 50 -4.60 6.71 -11.10
C LEU A 50 -4.33 5.21 -11.10
N GLY A 51 -3.52 4.72 -12.03
CA GLY A 51 -3.11 3.31 -12.07
C GLY A 51 -2.34 2.88 -10.81
N LEU A 52 -1.47 3.74 -10.32
CA LEU A 52 -0.72 3.53 -9.10
C LEU A 52 -1.63 3.43 -7.86
N ILE A 53 -2.60 4.33 -7.73
CA ILE A 53 -3.57 4.29 -6.63
C ILE A 53 -4.33 2.96 -6.64
N GLY A 54 -4.79 2.52 -7.80
CA GLY A 54 -5.46 1.22 -7.96
C GLY A 54 -4.59 0.04 -7.54
N MET A 55 -3.30 0.06 -7.87
CA MET A 55 -2.35 -0.98 -7.49
C MET A 55 -2.10 -1.02 -5.98
N ILE A 56 -2.00 0.15 -5.34
CA ILE A 56 -1.80 0.25 -3.89
C ILE A 56 -3.04 -0.22 -3.13
N ILE A 57 -4.23 0.16 -3.58
CA ILE A 57 -5.50 -0.31 -3.01
C ILE A 57 -5.57 -1.84 -3.08
N LYS A 58 -5.26 -2.42 -4.23
CA LYS A 58 -5.21 -3.87 -4.40
C LYS A 58 -4.25 -4.54 -3.42
N ASN A 59 -3.04 -4.02 -3.29
CA ASN A 59 -2.05 -4.55 -2.36
C ASN A 59 -2.51 -4.43 -0.90
N GLY A 60 -3.15 -3.31 -0.54
CA GLY A 60 -3.72 -3.08 0.78
C GLY A 60 -4.82 -4.09 1.11
N ILE A 61 -5.75 -4.33 0.18
CA ILE A 61 -6.84 -5.31 0.36
C ILE A 61 -6.27 -6.70 0.58
N VAL A 62 -5.33 -7.13 -0.25
CA VAL A 62 -4.72 -8.47 -0.15
C VAL A 62 -3.99 -8.65 1.19
N LEU A 63 -3.32 -7.61 1.68
CA LEU A 63 -2.67 -7.65 2.99
C LEU A 63 -3.68 -7.79 4.13
N MET A 64 -4.79 -7.06 4.07
CA MET A 64 -5.85 -7.14 5.07
C MET A 64 -6.55 -8.49 5.07
N ASP A 65 -6.82 -9.07 3.90
CA ASP A 65 -7.38 -10.40 3.77
C ASP A 65 -6.49 -11.46 4.43
N GLU A 66 -5.18 -11.36 4.26
CA GLU A 66 -4.21 -12.28 4.89
C GLU A 66 -4.22 -12.17 6.41
N ILE A 67 -4.25 -10.93 6.94
CA ILE A 67 -4.31 -10.69 8.38
C ILE A 67 -5.60 -11.28 8.96
N THR A 68 -6.72 -11.05 8.31
CA THR A 68 -8.03 -11.57 8.74
C THR A 68 -8.06 -13.10 8.71
N LEU A 69 -7.47 -13.71 7.70
CA LEU A 69 -7.37 -15.15 7.57
C LEU A 69 -6.56 -15.77 8.71
N GLN A 70 -5.41 -15.20 9.04
CA GLN A 70 -4.56 -15.69 10.14
C GLN A 70 -5.23 -15.53 11.50
N ILE A 71 -5.94 -14.42 11.73
CA ILE A 71 -6.72 -14.23 12.95
C ILE A 71 -7.85 -15.26 13.05
N SER A 72 -8.50 -15.61 11.95
CA SER A 72 -9.54 -16.64 11.92
C SER A 72 -9.01 -18.05 12.23
N GLN A 73 -7.74 -18.28 12.01
CA GLN A 73 -7.03 -19.53 12.36
C GLN A 73 -6.58 -19.60 13.83
N GLY A 74 -6.88 -18.57 14.63
CA GLY A 74 -6.58 -18.52 16.04
C GLY A 74 -5.17 -18.02 16.39
N VAL A 75 -4.48 -17.41 15.46
CA VAL A 75 -3.20 -16.74 15.68
C VAL A 75 -3.42 -15.43 16.43
N GLU A 76 -2.55 -15.10 17.38
CA GLU A 76 -2.63 -13.81 18.08
C GLU A 76 -2.56 -12.64 17.09
N PRO A 77 -3.38 -11.59 17.25
CA PRO A 77 -3.49 -10.51 16.28
C PRO A 77 -2.17 -9.79 16.02
N VAL A 78 -1.28 -9.70 17.00
CA VAL A 78 0.05 -9.09 16.86
C VAL A 78 0.97 -9.96 16.00
N THR A 79 0.97 -11.26 16.27
CA THR A 79 1.78 -12.24 15.52
C THR A 79 1.28 -12.37 14.08
N ALA A 80 -0.04 -12.43 13.90
CA ALA A 80 -0.67 -12.44 12.59
C ALA A 80 -0.30 -11.21 11.77
N LEU A 81 -0.26 -10.04 12.38
CA LEU A 81 0.12 -8.79 11.73
C LEU A 81 1.57 -8.80 11.25
N ILE A 82 2.50 -9.27 12.09
CA ILE A 82 3.92 -9.34 11.77
C ILE A 82 4.17 -10.38 10.67
N ASP A 83 3.61 -11.57 10.81
CA ASP A 83 3.78 -12.66 9.84
C ASP A 83 3.18 -12.33 8.47
N SER A 84 1.98 -11.74 8.45
CA SER A 84 1.34 -11.28 7.21
C SER A 84 2.17 -10.20 6.52
N SER A 85 2.69 -9.23 7.28
CA SER A 85 3.54 -8.18 6.73
C SER A 85 4.82 -8.76 6.14
N GLN A 86 5.48 -9.68 6.81
CA GLN A 86 6.70 -10.33 6.33
C GLN A 86 6.45 -11.21 5.10
N SER A 87 5.36 -11.98 5.09
CA SER A 87 5.01 -12.84 3.96
C SER A 87 4.73 -12.05 2.69
N ARG A 88 4.13 -10.86 2.82
CA ARG A 88 3.80 -9.99 1.67
C ARG A 88 4.93 -9.08 1.25
N LEU A 89 5.89 -8.84 2.11
CA LEU A 89 7.04 -7.97 1.82
C LEU A 89 7.85 -8.50 0.63
N ARG A 90 8.13 -9.79 0.57
CA ARG A 90 8.90 -10.42 -0.52
C ARG A 90 8.25 -10.22 -1.89
N PRO A 91 6.99 -10.66 -2.15
CA PRO A 91 6.37 -10.52 -3.47
C PRO A 91 6.13 -9.05 -3.86
N VAL A 92 5.79 -8.19 -2.91
CA VAL A 92 5.57 -6.76 -3.18
C VAL A 92 6.89 -6.07 -3.55
N MET A 93 7.97 -6.35 -2.85
CA MET A 93 9.30 -5.80 -3.15
C MET A 93 9.82 -6.27 -4.52
N MET A 94 9.64 -7.56 -4.84
CA MET A 94 10.02 -8.10 -6.14
C MET A 94 9.23 -7.45 -7.27
N ALA A 95 7.91 -7.33 -7.13
CA ALA A 95 7.05 -6.69 -8.11
C ALA A 95 7.41 -5.21 -8.30
N SER A 96 7.63 -4.48 -7.22
CA SER A 96 8.03 -3.07 -7.26
C SER A 96 9.37 -2.88 -7.96
N LEU A 97 10.36 -3.69 -7.61
CA LEU A 97 11.69 -3.62 -8.18
C LEU A 97 11.67 -3.91 -9.68
N THR A 98 10.93 -4.95 -10.09
CA THR A 98 10.78 -5.31 -11.50
C THR A 98 10.10 -4.19 -12.30
N THR A 99 9.05 -3.58 -11.73
CA THR A 99 8.35 -2.46 -12.38
C THR A 99 9.25 -1.23 -12.51
N ILE A 100 10.00 -0.90 -11.46
CA ILE A 100 10.95 0.23 -11.49
C ILE A 100 12.02 0.01 -12.56
N LEU A 101 12.63 -1.17 -12.59
CA LEU A 101 13.64 -1.52 -13.61
C LEU A 101 13.06 -1.49 -15.03
N GLY A 102 11.83 -1.94 -15.21
CA GLY A 102 11.13 -1.89 -16.51
C GLY A 102 10.79 -0.48 -16.97
N MET A 103 10.65 0.48 -16.06
CA MET A 103 10.33 1.88 -16.38
C MET A 103 11.57 2.76 -16.60
N ILE A 104 12.76 2.34 -16.18
CA ILE A 104 14.00 3.10 -16.36
C ILE A 104 14.22 3.52 -17.84
N PRO A 105 14.06 2.64 -18.86
CA PRO A 105 14.28 3.02 -20.25
C PRO A 105 13.28 4.07 -20.78
N LEU A 106 12.13 4.26 -20.11
CA LEU A 106 11.14 5.27 -20.49
C LEU A 106 11.45 6.67 -19.93
N LEU A 107 12.35 6.79 -18.97
CA LEU A 107 12.70 8.09 -18.35
C LEU A 107 13.21 9.17 -19.31
N PRO A 108 14.04 8.86 -20.32
CA PRO A 108 14.53 9.86 -21.29
C PRO A 108 13.46 10.31 -22.28
N ASP A 109 12.34 9.61 -22.36
CA ASP A 109 11.28 9.94 -23.32
C ASP A 109 10.52 11.22 -22.90
N ALA A 110 10.25 12.09 -23.88
CA ALA A 110 9.62 13.38 -23.61
C ALA A 110 8.14 13.25 -23.19
N MET A 111 7.42 12.26 -23.72
CA MET A 111 6.01 12.04 -23.42
C MET A 111 5.80 11.08 -22.24
N PHE A 112 6.51 9.96 -22.23
CA PHE A 112 6.33 8.90 -21.23
C PHE A 112 7.22 9.04 -20.00
N GLY A 113 8.20 9.94 -20.03
CA GLY A 113 9.09 10.18 -18.90
C GLY A 113 8.37 10.67 -17.65
N SER A 114 7.31 11.48 -17.79
CA SER A 114 6.49 11.93 -16.67
C SER A 114 5.65 10.79 -16.07
N LEU A 115 5.13 9.89 -16.91
CA LEU A 115 4.43 8.68 -16.48
C LEU A 115 5.36 7.75 -15.71
N ALA A 116 6.55 7.48 -16.27
CA ALA A 116 7.55 6.63 -15.64
C ALA A 116 7.99 7.18 -14.28
N ALA A 117 8.28 8.47 -14.20
CA ALA A 117 8.65 9.13 -12.94
C ALA A 117 7.54 9.05 -11.88
N SER A 118 6.27 9.27 -12.27
CA SER A 118 5.12 9.16 -11.37
C SER A 118 4.97 7.74 -10.82
N ILE A 119 5.04 6.73 -11.69
CA ILE A 119 4.88 5.32 -11.28
C ILE A 119 6.05 4.87 -10.43
N MET A 120 7.30 5.13 -10.83
CA MET A 120 8.49 4.74 -10.08
C MET A 120 8.51 5.37 -8.69
N GLY A 121 8.31 6.68 -8.63
CA GLY A 121 8.30 7.41 -7.38
C GLY A 121 7.15 7.02 -6.48
N GLY A 122 5.94 6.97 -7.03
CA GLY A 122 4.76 6.58 -6.30
C GLY A 122 4.80 5.14 -5.84
N LEU A 123 5.39 4.23 -6.63
CA LEU A 123 5.53 2.82 -6.25
C LEU A 123 6.53 2.66 -5.09
N LEU A 124 7.65 3.35 -5.15
CA LEU A 124 8.68 3.30 -4.11
C LEU A 124 8.16 3.88 -2.79
N PHE A 125 7.59 5.08 -2.81
CA PHE A 125 7.00 5.70 -1.63
C PHE A 125 5.73 4.97 -1.18
N GLY A 126 4.88 4.56 -2.12
CA GLY A 126 3.63 3.86 -1.82
C GLY A 126 3.87 2.51 -1.16
N THR A 127 4.81 1.70 -1.64
CA THR A 127 5.14 0.41 -1.00
C THR A 127 5.73 0.61 0.38
N LEU A 128 6.63 1.58 0.55
CA LEU A 128 7.23 1.88 1.84
C LEU A 128 6.18 2.34 2.86
N ILE A 129 5.30 3.26 2.45
CA ILE A 129 4.22 3.78 3.28
C ILE A 129 3.23 2.66 3.60
N THR A 130 2.80 1.88 2.61
CA THR A 130 1.83 0.80 2.82
C THR A 130 2.35 -0.24 3.81
N LEU A 131 3.60 -0.66 3.69
CA LEU A 131 4.21 -1.64 4.57
C LEU A 131 4.41 -1.15 6.00
N LEU A 132 4.64 0.15 6.19
CA LEU A 132 4.78 0.75 7.51
C LEU A 132 3.44 1.20 8.10
N PHE A 133 2.59 1.80 7.28
CA PHE A 133 1.38 2.48 7.72
C PHE A 133 0.25 1.51 8.08
N ILE A 134 0.09 0.45 7.28
CA ILE A 134 -0.97 -0.54 7.54
C ILE A 134 -0.78 -1.23 8.89
N PRO A 135 0.38 -1.81 9.24
CA PRO A 135 0.55 -2.43 10.56
C PRO A 135 0.45 -1.42 11.72
N ILE A 136 0.93 -0.20 11.53
CA ILE A 136 0.85 0.84 12.57
C ILE A 136 -0.60 1.26 12.81
N LEU A 137 -1.35 1.51 11.74
CA LEU A 137 -2.78 1.87 11.83
C LEU A 137 -3.60 0.71 12.39
N TYR A 138 -3.31 -0.51 11.97
CA TYR A 138 -3.98 -1.69 12.51
C TYR A 138 -3.74 -1.82 14.02
N ALA A 139 -2.51 -1.69 14.47
CA ALA A 139 -2.16 -1.71 15.89
C ALA A 139 -2.83 -0.56 16.67
N LEU A 140 -2.93 0.62 16.06
CA LEU A 140 -3.58 1.79 16.67
C LEU A 140 -5.11 1.60 16.77
N PHE A 141 -5.76 1.14 15.71
CA PHE A 141 -7.21 0.97 15.65
C PHE A 141 -7.71 -0.20 16.52
N PHE A 142 -6.93 -1.28 16.58
CA PHE A 142 -7.29 -2.43 17.43
C PHE A 142 -6.89 -2.26 18.88
N HIS A 143 -6.27 -1.11 19.25
CA HIS A 143 -5.82 -0.84 20.60
C HIS A 143 -5.17 -2.07 21.24
N ILE A 144 -4.26 -2.70 20.49
CA ILE A 144 -3.50 -3.85 20.98
C ILE A 144 -2.63 -3.33 22.12
N LYS A 145 -3.20 -3.40 23.32
CA LYS A 145 -2.51 -3.13 24.56
C LYS A 145 -1.37 -4.13 24.64
N LYS A 146 -0.16 -3.66 24.41
CA LYS A 146 1.05 -4.40 24.64
C LYS A 146 1.00 -4.88 26.09
N THR A 147 0.55 -6.12 26.27
CA THR A 147 0.73 -6.79 27.56
C THR A 147 2.20 -7.14 27.62
N ASP A 148 2.95 -6.27 28.26
CA ASP A 148 4.31 -6.53 28.68
C ASP A 148 4.35 -7.87 29.43
N LYS A 149 5.05 -8.84 28.87
CA LYS A 149 5.58 -9.94 29.65
C LYS A 149 6.89 -10.39 29.03
#